data_ac49cb278635e9ed1c252f9d581c3fa9
#
_entry.id   ac49cb278635e9ed1c252f9d581c3fa9
#
_cell.length_a   1.000
_cell.length_b   1.000
_cell.length_c   1.000
_cell.angle_alpha   90.00
_cell.angle_beta   90.00
_cell.angle_gamma   90.00
#
_symmetry.space_group_name_H-M   'P 1'
#
loop_
_entity.id
_entity.type
_entity.pdbx_description
1 polymer ?
#
loop_
_entity_poly.entity_id
_entity_poly.type
_entity_poly.pdbx_seq_one_letter_code
_entity_poly.pdbx_strand_id
1 'polypeptide(L)'
;MDLFDIFAGQESWHTRRLLEVAKTLNDEQLDRPLKNQMTVFPWDAPDQSLRQILDRMVQTKEVWAAALTDGGMPSLDNAPLEDRTPSAMLARMEKADAGFHRVLTDVRNRSAWEDTFVDALCEPPETFTFGGMFAHVITFNAHRRMLAMDAMRCLGVKVEGFGCPSEYIASLVSA
;
A
#
# COMPACT_ATOMS: atom_id res chain seq x y z
N MET A 1 8.81 9.59 17.81
CA MET A 1 8.00 9.48 16.57
C MET A 1 8.30 10.70 15.72
N ASP A 2 8.81 10.50 14.52
CA ASP A 2 9.11 11.57 13.56
C ASP A 2 8.09 11.55 12.39
N LEU A 3 8.30 12.39 11.37
CA LEU A 3 7.38 12.45 10.22
C LEU A 3 7.29 11.13 9.45
N PHE A 4 8.37 10.36 9.39
CA PHE A 4 8.38 9.08 8.68
C PHE A 4 7.57 8.04 9.45
N ASP A 5 7.71 7.99 10.78
CA ASP A 5 6.90 7.13 11.64
C ASP A 5 5.40 7.47 11.48
N ILE A 6 5.07 8.77 11.39
CA ILE A 6 3.69 9.24 11.20
C ILE A 6 3.13 8.77 9.86
N PHE A 7 3.85 9.00 8.76
CA PHE A 7 3.36 8.64 7.42
C PHE A 7 3.30 7.13 7.21
N ALA A 8 4.33 6.38 7.62
CA ALA A 8 4.34 4.93 7.51
C ALA A 8 3.26 4.30 8.39
N GLY A 9 3.12 4.76 9.63
CA GLY A 9 2.09 4.27 10.55
C GLY A 9 0.68 4.60 10.09
N GLN A 10 0.43 5.82 9.60
CA GLN A 10 -0.87 6.21 9.05
C GLN A 10 -1.24 5.37 7.83
N GLU A 11 -0.29 5.14 6.93
CA GLU A 11 -0.53 4.34 5.74
C GLU A 11 -0.90 2.89 6.10
N SER A 12 -0.15 2.24 6.99
CA SER A 12 -0.42 0.89 7.49
C SER A 12 -1.74 0.82 8.25
N TRP A 13 -1.99 1.76 9.15
CA TRP A 13 -3.22 1.82 9.96
C TRP A 13 -4.46 1.93 9.07
N HIS A 14 -4.43 2.79 8.05
CA HIS A 14 -5.59 2.98 7.20
C HIS A 14 -5.79 1.83 6.20
N THR A 15 -4.71 1.30 5.63
CA THR A 15 -4.80 0.11 4.77
C THR A 15 -5.39 -1.07 5.54
N ARG A 16 -4.98 -1.29 6.79
CA ARG A 16 -5.59 -2.29 7.67
C ARG A 16 -7.10 -2.09 7.83
N ARG A 17 -7.53 -0.86 8.10
CA ARG A 17 -8.98 -0.55 8.24
C ARG A 17 -9.77 -0.86 6.97
N LEU A 18 -9.24 -0.52 5.80
CA LEU A 18 -9.90 -0.85 4.53
C LEU A 18 -10.02 -2.37 4.34
N LEU A 19 -8.97 -3.13 4.64
CA LEU A 19 -8.98 -4.58 4.54
C LEU A 19 -9.96 -5.22 5.55
N GLU A 20 -10.04 -4.68 6.78
CA GLU A 20 -11.04 -5.15 7.76
C GLU A 20 -12.47 -4.90 7.29
N VAL A 21 -12.74 -3.73 6.72
CA VAL A 21 -14.05 -3.43 6.12
C VAL A 21 -14.32 -4.37 4.92
N ALA A 22 -13.31 -4.63 4.11
CA ALA A 22 -13.44 -5.51 2.93
C ALA A 22 -13.83 -6.96 3.30
N LYS A 23 -13.55 -7.44 4.52
CA LYS A 23 -14.00 -8.76 5.00
C LYS A 23 -15.53 -8.89 5.07
N THR A 24 -16.25 -7.78 5.09
CA THR A 24 -17.73 -7.80 5.10
C THR A 24 -18.34 -7.97 3.71
N LEU A 25 -17.50 -7.94 2.66
CA LEU A 25 -17.91 -8.05 1.26
C LEU A 25 -17.73 -9.48 0.76
N ASN A 26 -18.61 -9.91 -0.14
CA ASN A 26 -18.46 -11.18 -0.84
C ASN A 26 -17.58 -11.02 -2.11
N ASP A 27 -17.22 -12.12 -2.74
CA ASP A 27 -16.34 -12.12 -3.91
C ASP A 27 -16.94 -11.35 -5.09
N GLU A 28 -18.27 -11.46 -5.33
CA GLU A 28 -18.94 -10.71 -6.39
C GLU A 28 -18.80 -9.19 -6.19
N GLN A 29 -18.89 -8.74 -4.94
CA GLN A 29 -18.71 -7.32 -4.60
C GLN A 29 -17.25 -6.89 -4.74
N LEU A 30 -16.32 -7.72 -4.26
CA LEU A 30 -14.89 -7.45 -4.33
C LEU A 30 -14.36 -7.41 -5.77
N ASP A 31 -14.90 -8.26 -6.65
CA ASP A 31 -14.45 -8.40 -8.04
C ASP A 31 -15.28 -7.62 -9.05
N ARG A 32 -16.28 -6.86 -8.60
CA ARG A 32 -17.09 -6.02 -9.47
C ARG A 32 -16.23 -4.98 -10.19
N PRO A 33 -16.24 -4.95 -11.54
CA PRO A 33 -15.49 -3.96 -12.29
C PRO A 33 -15.90 -2.53 -11.95
N LEU A 34 -14.93 -1.67 -11.68
CA LEU A 34 -15.10 -0.26 -11.36
C LEU A 34 -15.06 0.56 -12.64
N LYS A 35 -16.20 0.67 -13.30
CA LYS A 35 -16.33 1.42 -14.55
C LYS A 35 -16.14 2.91 -14.32
N ASN A 36 -15.39 3.55 -15.23
CA ASN A 36 -15.13 4.99 -15.23
C ASN A 36 -14.35 5.52 -14.01
N GLN A 37 -13.72 4.66 -13.25
CA GLN A 37 -12.86 5.09 -12.18
C GLN A 37 -11.48 5.47 -12.72
N MET A 38 -10.87 6.48 -12.12
CA MET A 38 -9.46 6.79 -12.39
C MET A 38 -8.58 5.60 -12.02
N THR A 39 -7.55 5.36 -12.81
CA THR A 39 -6.51 4.37 -12.52
C THR A 39 -5.22 5.09 -12.13
N VAL A 40 -4.37 4.43 -11.36
CA VAL A 40 -3.02 4.92 -11.06
C VAL A 40 -2.10 4.48 -12.20
N PHE A 41 -2.30 5.14 -13.36
CA PHE A 41 -1.51 4.85 -14.56
C PHE A 41 -0.01 5.18 -14.35
N PRO A 42 0.91 4.45 -14.95
CA PRO A 42 0.68 3.34 -15.89
C PRO A 42 0.57 1.95 -15.23
N TRP A 43 0.67 1.87 -13.92
CA TRP A 43 0.89 0.65 -13.14
C TRP A 43 -0.38 -0.18 -12.94
N ASP A 44 -1.53 0.47 -12.97
CA ASP A 44 -2.80 -0.17 -12.75
C ASP A 44 -3.60 -0.24 -14.07
N ALA A 45 -4.17 -1.41 -14.36
CA ALA A 45 -5.00 -1.60 -15.54
C ALA A 45 -6.33 -0.83 -15.43
N PRO A 46 -6.95 -0.42 -16.55
CA PRO A 46 -8.33 0.01 -16.55
C PRO A 46 -9.24 -1.15 -16.09
N ASP A 47 -10.46 -0.83 -15.66
CA ASP A 47 -11.47 -1.79 -15.18
C ASP A 47 -11.07 -2.60 -13.94
N GLN A 48 -10.33 -1.96 -13.03
CA GLN A 48 -9.98 -2.56 -11.76
C GLN A 48 -11.20 -2.90 -10.92
N SER A 49 -11.02 -3.89 -10.06
CA SER A 49 -11.94 -4.20 -8.96
C SER A 49 -11.40 -3.66 -7.63
N LEU A 50 -12.27 -3.59 -6.62
CA LEU A 50 -11.82 -3.26 -5.26
C LEU A 50 -10.74 -4.22 -4.76
N ARG A 51 -10.86 -5.52 -5.05
CA ARG A 51 -9.86 -6.54 -4.71
C ARG A 51 -8.49 -6.19 -5.30
N GLN A 52 -8.46 -5.81 -6.57
CA GLN A 52 -7.20 -5.44 -7.23
C GLN A 52 -6.55 -4.20 -6.63
N ILE A 53 -7.35 -3.18 -6.31
CA ILE A 53 -6.83 -1.96 -5.68
C ILE A 53 -6.21 -2.28 -4.31
N LEU A 54 -6.92 -3.06 -3.47
CA LEU A 54 -6.43 -3.45 -2.15
C LEU A 54 -5.18 -4.32 -2.24
N ASP A 55 -5.15 -5.28 -3.17
CA ASP A 55 -3.98 -6.12 -3.41
C ASP A 55 -2.76 -5.28 -3.84
N ARG A 56 -2.95 -4.32 -4.74
CA ARG A 56 -1.87 -3.41 -5.16
C ARG A 56 -1.33 -2.55 -4.03
N MET A 57 -2.16 -2.14 -3.07
CA MET A 57 -1.68 -1.42 -1.89
C MET A 57 -0.74 -2.28 -1.04
N VAL A 58 -1.04 -3.55 -0.88
CA VAL A 58 -0.19 -4.50 -0.15
C VAL A 58 1.06 -4.82 -0.97
N GLN A 59 0.89 -5.20 -2.23
CA GLN A 59 1.97 -5.59 -3.14
C GLN A 59 3.01 -4.47 -3.30
N THR A 60 2.61 -3.21 -3.36
CA THR A 60 3.56 -2.09 -3.45
C THR A 60 4.58 -2.13 -2.33
N LYS A 61 4.17 -2.38 -1.09
CA LYS A 61 5.09 -2.52 0.04
C LYS A 61 5.93 -3.79 -0.02
N GLU A 62 5.33 -4.92 -0.44
CA GLU A 62 6.06 -6.18 -0.60
C GLU A 62 7.21 -6.02 -1.60
N VAL A 63 6.90 -5.42 -2.75
CA VAL A 63 7.86 -5.17 -3.83
C VAL A 63 9.00 -4.27 -3.34
N TRP A 64 8.68 -3.13 -2.75
CA TRP A 64 9.70 -2.19 -2.32
C TRP A 64 10.49 -2.68 -1.10
N ALA A 65 9.85 -3.37 -0.16
CA ALA A 65 10.57 -3.99 0.95
C ALA A 65 11.56 -5.06 0.45
N ALA A 66 11.19 -5.85 -0.56
CA ALA A 66 12.08 -6.84 -1.15
C ALA A 66 13.18 -6.21 -2.01
N ALA A 67 12.86 -5.23 -2.85
CA ALA A 67 13.85 -4.56 -3.71
C ALA A 67 14.95 -3.82 -2.92
N LEU A 68 14.64 -3.36 -1.72
CA LEU A 68 15.57 -2.64 -0.85
C LEU A 68 16.26 -3.52 0.20
N THR A 69 15.96 -4.79 0.21
CA THR A 69 16.66 -5.80 0.99
C THR A 69 17.27 -6.80 0.02
N ASP A 70 18.32 -7.52 0.40
CA ASP A 70 18.95 -8.55 -0.46
C ASP A 70 18.02 -9.74 -0.78
N GLY A 71 16.72 -9.53 -0.68
CA GLY A 71 15.68 -10.55 -0.82
C GLY A 71 15.31 -10.95 -2.26
N GLY A 72 16.01 -10.39 -3.26
CA GLY A 72 15.76 -10.69 -4.68
C GLY A 72 14.60 -9.89 -5.28
N MET A 73 14.35 -10.10 -6.58
CA MET A 73 13.27 -9.43 -7.33
C MET A 73 11.92 -10.07 -6.99
N PRO A 74 10.99 -9.34 -6.39
CA PRO A 74 9.65 -9.85 -6.19
C PRO A 74 8.90 -9.97 -7.53
N SER A 75 7.96 -10.90 -7.61
CA SER A 75 7.05 -10.94 -8.76
C SER A 75 6.15 -9.71 -8.78
N LEU A 76 6.00 -9.11 -9.96
CA LEU A 76 5.04 -8.05 -10.22
C LEU A 76 3.67 -8.61 -10.64
N ASP A 77 3.57 -9.93 -10.81
CA ASP A 77 2.32 -10.60 -11.15
C ASP A 77 1.33 -10.50 -9.98
N ASN A 78 0.05 -10.56 -10.31
CA ASN A 78 -0.98 -10.64 -9.28
C ASN A 78 -0.78 -11.92 -8.45
N ALA A 79 -0.89 -11.81 -7.14
CA ALA A 79 -0.92 -12.97 -6.26
C ALA A 79 -2.07 -13.93 -6.64
N PRO A 80 -1.97 -15.23 -6.36
CA PRO A 80 -3.07 -16.16 -6.50
C PRO A 80 -4.34 -15.68 -5.79
N LEU A 81 -5.51 -16.08 -6.25
CA LEU A 81 -6.79 -15.59 -5.71
C LEU A 81 -6.94 -15.87 -4.21
N GLU A 82 -6.48 -17.02 -3.76
CA GLU A 82 -6.46 -17.42 -2.34
C GLU A 82 -5.65 -16.45 -1.47
N ASP A 83 -4.57 -15.86 -2.02
CA ASP A 83 -3.73 -14.88 -1.35
C ASP A 83 -4.29 -13.45 -1.46
N ARG A 84 -5.35 -13.24 -2.24
CA ARG A 84 -6.05 -11.97 -2.42
C ARG A 84 -7.40 -11.91 -1.70
N THR A 85 -7.68 -12.82 -0.78
CA THR A 85 -8.78 -12.61 0.17
C THR A 85 -8.43 -11.48 1.14
N PRO A 86 -9.39 -10.70 1.66
CA PRO A 86 -9.07 -9.63 2.62
C PRO A 86 -8.28 -10.11 3.83
N SER A 87 -8.53 -11.32 4.31
CA SER A 87 -7.78 -11.91 5.43
C SER A 87 -6.34 -12.29 5.04
N ALA A 88 -6.13 -12.86 3.85
CA ALA A 88 -4.80 -13.15 3.35
C ALA A 88 -4.00 -11.87 3.08
N MET A 89 -4.65 -10.86 2.49
CA MET A 89 -4.03 -9.55 2.28
C MET A 89 -3.62 -8.88 3.60
N LEU A 90 -4.39 -9.03 4.68
CA LEU A 90 -4.00 -8.55 6.02
C LEU A 90 -2.72 -9.23 6.52
N ALA A 91 -2.63 -10.55 6.39
CA ALA A 91 -1.45 -11.31 6.81
C ALA A 91 -0.21 -10.94 5.96
N ARG A 92 -0.38 -10.73 4.66
CA ARG A 92 0.68 -10.24 3.76
C ARG A 92 1.12 -8.82 4.15
N MET A 93 0.17 -7.93 4.38
CA MET A 93 0.44 -6.56 4.79
C MET A 93 1.27 -6.50 6.07
N GLU A 94 0.98 -7.32 7.08
CA GLU A 94 1.76 -7.36 8.33
C GLU A 94 3.24 -7.70 8.08
N LYS A 95 3.51 -8.64 7.19
CA LYS A 95 4.88 -9.00 6.79
C LYS A 95 5.56 -7.88 6.01
N ALA A 96 4.82 -7.29 5.05
CA ALA A 96 5.31 -6.19 4.23
C ALA A 96 5.62 -4.95 5.09
N ASP A 97 4.74 -4.60 6.02
CA ASP A 97 4.94 -3.51 6.97
C ASP A 97 6.20 -3.72 7.82
N ALA A 98 6.39 -4.93 8.36
CA ALA A 98 7.58 -5.25 9.14
C ALA A 98 8.86 -5.15 8.31
N GLY A 99 8.84 -5.58 7.04
CA GLY A 99 9.95 -5.45 6.11
C GLY A 99 10.26 -3.99 5.78
N PHE A 100 9.24 -3.25 5.38
CA PHE A 100 9.35 -1.85 5.03
C PHE A 100 9.84 -0.99 6.20
N HIS A 101 9.31 -1.24 7.40
CA HIS A 101 9.73 -0.54 8.62
C HIS A 101 11.19 -0.80 8.98
N ARG A 102 11.69 -2.01 8.76
CA ARG A 102 13.14 -2.31 8.95
C ARG A 102 14.01 -1.50 8.02
N VAL A 103 13.65 -1.42 6.73
CA VAL A 103 14.38 -0.60 5.74
C VAL A 103 14.39 0.88 6.16
N LEU A 104 13.22 1.43 6.50
CA LEU A 104 13.11 2.82 6.93
C LEU A 104 13.93 3.10 8.20
N THR A 105 13.94 2.18 9.14
CA THR A 105 14.73 2.31 10.36
C THR A 105 16.23 2.30 10.06
N ASP A 106 16.69 1.43 9.17
CA ASP A 106 18.09 1.41 8.73
C ASP A 106 18.49 2.70 8.01
N VAL A 107 17.70 3.13 7.03
CA VAL A 107 17.93 4.39 6.29
C VAL A 107 18.00 5.59 7.24
N ARG A 108 17.07 5.66 8.18
CA ARG A 108 17.06 6.73 9.20
C ARG A 108 18.29 6.70 10.09
N ASN A 109 18.66 5.53 10.61
CA ASN A 109 19.80 5.38 11.53
C ASN A 109 21.13 5.77 10.86
N ARG A 110 21.25 5.54 9.57
CA ARG A 110 22.42 5.93 8.75
C ARG A 110 22.32 7.35 8.21
N SER A 111 21.20 8.05 8.40
CA SER A 111 20.89 9.34 7.75
C SER A 111 20.98 9.28 6.22
N ALA A 112 20.61 8.15 5.63
CA ALA A 112 20.83 7.76 4.24
C ALA A 112 19.68 8.15 3.30
N TRP A 113 18.87 9.16 3.63
CA TRP A 113 17.70 9.54 2.83
C TRP A 113 18.04 9.96 1.40
N GLU A 114 19.21 10.58 1.23
CA GLU A 114 19.74 11.03 -0.06
C GLU A 114 20.63 9.97 -0.75
N ASP A 115 20.95 8.89 -0.07
CA ASP A 115 21.67 7.78 -0.69
C ASP A 115 20.79 7.15 -1.77
N THR A 116 21.44 6.63 -2.80
CA THR A 116 20.77 6.11 -3.99
C THR A 116 20.86 4.60 -4.08
N PHE A 117 19.88 4.02 -4.76
CA PHE A 117 19.88 2.64 -5.20
C PHE A 117 19.41 2.56 -6.66
N VAL A 118 19.72 1.46 -7.33
CA VAL A 118 19.26 1.20 -8.70
C VAL A 118 17.99 0.36 -8.64
N ASP A 119 16.90 0.90 -9.18
CA ASP A 119 15.66 0.16 -9.38
C ASP A 119 15.76 -0.65 -10.68
N ALA A 120 15.98 -1.96 -10.52
CA ALA A 120 16.04 -2.90 -11.62
C ALA A 120 14.64 -3.34 -12.12
N LEU A 121 13.55 -2.85 -11.52
CA LEU A 121 12.18 -3.03 -12.00
C LEU A 121 11.86 -2.08 -13.16
N CYS A 122 12.60 -1.00 -13.28
CA CYS A 122 12.51 -0.07 -14.41
C CYS A 122 13.26 -0.62 -15.63
N GLU A 123 12.76 -0.31 -16.82
CA GLU A 123 13.44 -0.67 -18.07
C GLU A 123 13.54 0.56 -19.00
N PRO A 124 14.73 1.18 -19.15
CA PRO A 124 16.00 0.79 -18.53
C PRO A 124 16.00 1.00 -16.99
N PRO A 125 16.91 0.34 -16.25
CA PRO A 125 17.05 0.56 -14.80
C PRO A 125 17.28 2.04 -14.47
N GLU A 126 16.60 2.52 -13.42
CA GLU A 126 16.67 3.90 -12.98
C GLU A 126 17.26 4.01 -11.58
N THR A 127 17.79 5.19 -11.25
CA THR A 127 18.39 5.45 -9.95
C THR A 127 17.49 6.37 -9.14
N PHE A 128 17.17 5.96 -7.92
CA PHE A 128 16.32 6.70 -6.98
C PHE A 128 17.01 6.87 -5.63
N THR A 129 16.58 7.89 -4.88
CA THR A 129 16.96 8.03 -3.48
C THR A 129 16.02 7.23 -2.58
N PHE A 130 16.50 6.80 -1.40
CA PHE A 130 15.62 6.15 -0.41
C PHE A 130 14.47 7.04 0.03
N GLY A 131 14.71 8.34 0.20
CA GLY A 131 13.65 9.30 0.52
C GLY A 131 12.60 9.43 -0.58
N GLY A 132 13.04 9.44 -1.86
CA GLY A 132 12.17 9.47 -3.03
C GLY A 132 11.29 8.20 -3.12
N MET A 133 11.87 7.02 -2.88
CA MET A 133 11.14 5.76 -2.83
C MET A 133 10.10 5.75 -1.70
N PHE A 134 10.46 6.19 -0.49
CA PHE A 134 9.50 6.31 0.59
C PHE A 134 8.31 7.20 0.21
N ALA A 135 8.58 8.39 -0.34
CA ALA A 135 7.56 9.31 -0.80
C ALA A 135 6.68 8.67 -1.89
N HIS A 136 7.28 7.91 -2.83
CA HIS A 136 6.57 7.17 -3.86
C HIS A 136 5.55 6.18 -3.25
N VAL A 137 5.99 5.29 -2.37
CA VAL A 137 5.11 4.28 -1.74
C VAL A 137 3.93 4.94 -1.02
N ILE A 138 4.20 5.95 -0.19
CA ILE A 138 3.17 6.65 0.58
C ILE A 138 2.16 7.36 -0.35
N THR A 139 2.66 8.05 -1.39
CA THR A 139 1.82 8.83 -2.29
C THR A 139 0.94 7.92 -3.17
N PHE A 140 1.52 6.87 -3.75
CA PHE A 140 0.77 5.93 -4.58
C PHE A 140 -0.30 5.19 -3.78
N ASN A 141 0.02 4.74 -2.58
CA ASN A 141 -0.97 4.11 -1.71
C ASN A 141 -2.03 5.10 -1.23
N ALA A 142 -1.70 6.39 -1.06
CA ALA A 142 -2.71 7.41 -0.79
C ALA A 142 -3.72 7.55 -1.95
N HIS A 143 -3.26 7.54 -3.20
CA HIS A 143 -4.14 7.56 -4.37
C HIS A 143 -5.04 6.31 -4.42
N ARG A 144 -4.46 5.11 -4.26
CA ARG A 144 -5.21 3.85 -4.25
C ARG A 144 -6.21 3.79 -3.10
N ARG A 145 -5.86 4.31 -1.94
CA ARG A 145 -6.77 4.42 -0.79
C ARG A 145 -8.02 5.21 -1.15
N MET A 146 -7.89 6.36 -1.81
CA MET A 146 -9.05 7.14 -2.24
C MET A 146 -9.92 6.39 -3.24
N LEU A 147 -9.31 5.66 -4.18
CA LEU A 147 -10.03 4.81 -5.13
C LEU A 147 -10.76 3.65 -4.41
N ALA A 148 -10.12 3.00 -3.46
CA ALA A 148 -10.73 1.94 -2.66
C ALA A 148 -11.92 2.44 -1.85
N MET A 149 -11.79 3.61 -1.21
CA MET A 149 -12.87 4.23 -0.44
C MET A 149 -14.07 4.60 -1.34
N ASP A 150 -13.82 5.14 -2.53
CA ASP A 150 -14.89 5.45 -3.49
C ASP A 150 -15.57 4.16 -3.99
N ALA A 151 -14.81 3.12 -4.28
CA ALA A 151 -15.34 1.81 -4.64
C ALA A 151 -16.24 1.23 -3.53
N MET A 152 -15.79 1.26 -2.27
CA MET A 152 -16.59 0.83 -1.11
C MET A 152 -17.87 1.65 -0.98
N ARG A 153 -17.78 2.97 -1.15
CA ARG A 153 -18.96 3.85 -1.14
C ARG A 153 -19.97 3.46 -2.22
N CYS A 154 -19.51 3.14 -3.43
CA CYS A 154 -20.36 2.69 -4.52
C CYS A 154 -21.00 1.30 -4.25
N LEU A 155 -20.40 0.49 -3.39
CA LEU A 155 -20.97 -0.77 -2.90
C LEU A 155 -21.91 -0.57 -1.70
N GLY A 156 -22.16 0.67 -1.26
CA GLY A 156 -22.99 0.98 -0.10
C GLY A 156 -22.31 0.74 1.25
N VAL A 157 -20.98 0.54 1.24
CA VAL A 157 -20.20 0.33 2.46
C VAL A 157 -19.62 1.64 2.95
N LYS A 158 -19.88 1.98 4.20
CA LYS A 158 -19.32 3.17 4.84
C LYS A 158 -17.93 2.87 5.39
N VAL A 159 -16.95 3.63 4.93
CA VAL A 159 -15.63 3.73 5.57
C VAL A 159 -15.60 5.03 6.37
N GLU A 160 -15.32 4.93 7.66
CA GLU A 160 -15.21 6.10 8.52
C GLU A 160 -13.86 6.79 8.34
N GLY A 161 -13.91 8.14 8.28
CA GLY A 161 -12.75 8.97 8.13
C GLY A 161 -12.12 8.96 6.73
N PHE A 162 -11.11 9.78 6.53
CA PHE A 162 -10.34 9.91 5.29
C PHE A 162 -9.02 9.15 5.33
N GLY A 163 -8.61 8.70 6.52
CA GLY A 163 -7.31 8.10 6.72
C GLY A 163 -6.17 9.13 6.64
N CYS A 164 -6.42 10.34 7.09
CA CYS A 164 -5.37 11.36 7.15
C CYS A 164 -4.45 11.13 8.37
N PRO A 165 -3.23 11.71 8.37
CA PRO A 165 -2.32 11.58 9.49
C PRO A 165 -2.88 12.03 10.83
N SER A 166 -3.75 13.05 10.85
CA SER A 166 -4.38 13.53 12.11
C SER A 166 -5.33 12.51 12.72
N GLU A 167 -6.06 11.73 11.91
CA GLU A 167 -6.92 10.64 12.39
C GLU A 167 -6.08 9.51 13.00
N TYR A 168 -4.96 9.17 12.37
CA TYR A 168 -4.02 8.20 12.90
C TYR A 168 -3.46 8.64 14.25
N ILE A 169 -2.98 9.88 14.34
CA ILE A 169 -2.46 10.42 15.61
C ILE A 169 -3.54 10.43 16.69
N ALA A 170 -4.77 10.82 16.38
CA ALA A 170 -5.88 10.77 17.33
C ALA A 170 -6.16 9.33 17.81
N SER A 171 -6.03 8.33 16.94
CA SER A 171 -6.21 6.93 17.32
C SER A 171 -5.16 6.42 18.32
N LEU A 172 -3.94 6.95 18.26
CA LEU A 172 -2.86 6.59 19.20
C LEU A 172 -3.07 7.17 20.61
N VAL A 173 -3.81 8.28 20.71
CA VAL A 173 -4.10 8.94 22.00
C VAL A 173 -5.31 8.30 22.69
N SER A 174 -6.19 7.66 21.90
CA SER A 174 -7.45 7.08 22.38
C SER A 174 -7.34 5.59 22.72
N ALA A 175 -6.17 4.97 22.48
CA ALA A 175 -5.87 3.57 22.77
C ALA A 175 -5.15 3.44 24.12
#